data_de4471ff35f6b5abd2da4f38a80030e7
#
_entry.id   de4471ff35f6b5abd2da4f38a80030e7
#
_cell.length_a   1.000
_cell.length_b   1.000
_cell.length_c   1.000
_cell.angle_alpha   90.00
_cell.angle_beta   90.00
_cell.angle_gamma   90.00
#
_symmetry.space_group_name_H-M   'P 1'
#
loop_
_entity.id
_entity.type
_entity.pdbx_description
1 polymer ?
#
loop_
_entity_poly.entity_id
_entity_poly.type
_entity_poly.pdbx_seq_one_letter_code
_entity_poly.pdbx_strand_id
1 'polypeptide(L)'
;MGVDGTLEYLSDMISNNTKKKKKKILNTVSLKVRMDCEGCGHRIKNVLSALKGAKSVDVDWKQQKATVYGFVDAKKVLKAAQATGKKVEPWPYMPYELIAHPYAPGVYDKKAPANLVRGTNEPGVATLNPAEEQYSLMFSDDNPHACSIM
;
A
#
# COMPACT_ATOMS: atom_id res chain seq x y z
N MET A 1 58.38 -3.69 -9.35
CA MET A 1 57.98 -2.31 -9.35
C MET A 1 56.53 -2.25 -9.80
N GLY A 2 55.55 -2.38 -8.97
CA GLY A 2 54.73 -1.33 -8.40
C GLY A 2 53.44 -1.17 -9.19
N VAL A 3 52.60 -2.27 -9.38
CA VAL A 3 51.22 -2.13 -9.95
C VAL A 3 50.11 -2.40 -8.93
N ASP A 4 50.52 -2.63 -7.66
CA ASP A 4 49.55 -3.00 -6.61
C ASP A 4 48.71 -1.82 -6.10
N GLY A 5 49.21 -0.58 -6.16
CA GLY A 5 48.49 0.59 -5.67
C GLY A 5 47.33 1.10 -6.52
N THR A 6 47.27 0.71 -7.80
CA THR A 6 46.16 1.15 -8.70
C THR A 6 44.92 0.29 -8.56
N LEU A 7 45.06 -0.95 -8.17
CA LEU A 7 43.91 -1.86 -7.96
C LEU A 7 43.15 -1.55 -6.67
N GLU A 8 43.89 -1.19 -5.59
CA GLU A 8 43.24 -0.75 -4.34
C GLU A 8 42.48 0.55 -4.51
N TYR A 9 43.05 1.53 -5.23
CA TYR A 9 42.35 2.80 -5.49
C TYR A 9 41.07 2.62 -6.31
N LEU A 10 41.06 1.69 -7.28
CA LEU A 10 39.87 1.40 -8.06
C LEU A 10 38.80 0.64 -7.24
N SER A 11 39.20 -0.23 -6.33
CA SER A 11 38.27 -0.94 -5.46
C SER A 11 37.56 0.00 -4.49
N ASP A 12 38.27 1.00 -3.95
CA ASP A 12 37.69 2.02 -3.09
C ASP A 12 36.73 2.97 -3.84
N MET A 13 37.04 3.31 -5.09
CA MET A 13 36.13 4.08 -5.94
C MET A 13 34.84 3.34 -6.27
N ILE A 14 34.92 2.03 -6.52
CA ILE A 14 33.76 1.17 -6.80
C ILE A 14 32.93 0.98 -5.53
N SER A 15 33.58 0.78 -4.39
CA SER A 15 32.93 0.60 -3.09
C SER A 15 32.16 1.85 -2.63
N ASN A 16 32.68 3.05 -2.92
CA ASN A 16 32.03 4.31 -2.55
C ASN A 16 30.85 4.71 -3.43
N ASN A 17 30.72 4.11 -4.63
CA ASN A 17 29.66 4.47 -5.58
C ASN A 17 28.36 3.66 -5.38
N THR A 18 28.34 2.67 -4.49
CA THR A 18 27.16 1.81 -4.25
C THR A 18 26.25 2.29 -3.12
N LYS A 19 26.55 3.38 -2.45
CA LYS A 19 25.55 4.09 -1.63
C LYS A 19 24.60 4.88 -2.53
N LYS A 20 23.80 4.16 -3.36
CA LYS A 20 22.63 4.74 -4.04
C LYS A 20 21.82 5.46 -2.98
N LYS A 21 21.86 6.80 -2.97
CA LYS A 21 20.95 7.65 -2.20
C LYS A 21 19.54 7.19 -2.61
N LYS A 22 18.90 6.37 -1.79
CA LYS A 22 17.50 5.96 -2.00
C LYS A 22 16.71 7.26 -2.12
N LYS A 23 16.18 7.53 -3.31
CA LYS A 23 15.27 8.67 -3.52
C LYS A 23 14.20 8.55 -2.45
N LYS A 24 14.07 9.56 -1.62
CA LYS A 24 13.02 9.60 -0.61
C LYS A 24 11.69 9.77 -1.34
N ILE A 25 10.93 8.70 -1.47
CA ILE A 25 9.61 8.70 -2.11
C ILE A 25 8.60 8.98 -1.01
N LEU A 26 7.66 9.87 -1.29
CA LEU A 26 6.53 10.12 -0.41
C LEU A 26 5.59 8.91 -0.48
N ASN A 27 5.41 8.22 0.63
CA ASN A 27 4.56 7.04 0.73
C ASN A 27 3.39 7.29 1.67
N THR A 28 2.26 6.68 1.36
CA THR A 28 1.12 6.55 2.25
C THR A 28 1.06 5.12 2.75
N VAL A 29 1.14 4.93 4.05
CA VAL A 29 1.09 3.62 4.68
C VAL A 29 -0.12 3.55 5.59
N SER A 30 -1.07 2.67 5.27
CA SER A 30 -2.26 2.41 6.07
C SER A 30 -2.09 1.08 6.82
N LEU A 31 -2.40 1.09 8.11
CA LEU A 31 -2.34 -0.07 8.99
C LEU A 31 -3.70 -0.28 9.67
N LYS A 32 -4.04 -1.55 9.88
CA LYS A 32 -5.12 -1.95 10.78
C LYS A 32 -4.51 -2.21 12.16
N VAL A 33 -4.90 -1.43 13.14
CA VAL A 33 -4.42 -1.54 14.51
C VAL A 33 -5.58 -1.77 15.44
N ARG A 34 -5.53 -2.81 16.26
CA ARG A 34 -6.59 -3.07 17.24
C ARG A 34 -6.57 -1.99 18.32
N MET A 35 -7.58 -1.13 18.30
CA MET A 35 -7.77 -0.04 19.25
C MET A 35 -9.14 -0.17 19.90
N ASP A 36 -9.17 -0.16 21.22
CA ASP A 36 -10.39 -0.36 21.99
C ASP A 36 -10.96 0.97 22.51
N CYS A 37 -10.16 2.04 22.51
CA CYS A 37 -10.53 3.35 23.02
C CYS A 37 -9.75 4.47 22.34
N GLU A 38 -10.19 5.69 22.49
CA GLU A 38 -9.55 6.89 21.96
C GLU A 38 -8.13 7.10 22.50
N GLY A 39 -7.88 6.79 23.77
CA GLY A 39 -6.55 6.86 24.39
C GLY A 39 -5.53 5.94 23.72
N CYS A 40 -5.96 4.78 23.24
CA CYS A 40 -5.13 3.89 22.43
C CYS A 40 -4.78 4.54 21.10
N GLY A 41 -5.73 5.23 20.44
CA GLY A 41 -5.52 5.99 19.23
C GLY A 41 -4.49 7.10 19.41
N HIS A 42 -4.58 7.89 20.47
CA HIS A 42 -3.61 8.94 20.79
C HIS A 42 -2.20 8.38 21.02
N ARG A 43 -2.09 7.26 21.74
CA ARG A 43 -0.78 6.62 21.96
C ARG A 43 -0.14 6.16 20.65
N ILE A 44 -0.91 5.56 19.77
CA ILE A 44 -0.42 5.12 18.46
C ILE A 44 -0.04 6.34 17.60
N LYS A 45 -0.85 7.38 17.58
CA LYS A 45 -0.58 8.64 16.88
C LYS A 45 0.77 9.24 17.33
N ASN A 46 1.02 9.31 18.63
CA ASN A 46 2.27 9.83 19.18
C ASN A 46 3.48 8.98 18.75
N VAL A 47 3.37 7.66 18.80
CA VAL A 47 4.47 6.76 18.39
C VAL A 47 4.76 6.87 16.89
N LEU A 48 3.72 6.96 16.06
CA LEU A 48 3.88 7.05 14.61
C LEU A 48 4.36 8.43 14.16
N SER A 49 3.95 9.52 14.84
CA SER A 49 4.44 10.87 14.54
C SER A 49 5.89 11.08 14.95
N ALA A 50 6.40 10.32 15.91
CA ALA A 50 7.82 10.34 16.29
C ALA A 50 8.75 9.67 15.26
N LEU A 51 8.22 9.00 14.24
CA LEU A 51 9.02 8.37 13.21
C LEU A 51 9.71 9.41 12.31
N LYS A 52 11.01 9.23 12.11
CA LYS A 52 11.78 10.07 11.19
C LYS A 52 11.25 9.94 9.76
N GLY A 53 10.70 11.03 9.24
CA GLY A 53 10.15 11.10 7.89
C GLY A 53 8.61 11.05 7.82
N ALA A 54 7.92 10.83 8.92
CA ALA A 54 6.48 11.02 8.99
C ALA A 54 6.15 12.53 8.89
N LYS A 55 5.26 12.89 7.98
CA LYS A 55 4.77 14.26 7.81
C LYS A 55 3.43 14.46 8.47
N SER A 56 2.54 13.50 8.29
CA SER A 56 1.20 13.52 8.86
C SER A 56 0.80 12.11 9.30
N VAL A 57 0.08 12.04 10.41
CA VAL A 57 -0.46 10.78 10.94
C VAL A 57 -1.93 11.00 11.26
N ASP A 58 -2.76 10.20 10.64
CA ASP A 58 -4.18 10.14 10.88
C ASP A 58 -4.56 8.80 11.52
N VAL A 59 -5.34 8.86 12.60
CA VAL A 59 -5.73 7.66 13.35
C VAL A 59 -7.23 7.71 13.65
N ASP A 60 -7.94 6.74 13.11
CA ASP A 60 -9.35 6.50 13.39
C ASP A 60 -9.50 5.22 14.23
N TRP A 61 -9.77 5.40 15.51
CA TRP A 61 -9.94 4.29 16.44
C TRP A 61 -11.24 3.50 16.18
N LYS A 62 -12.29 4.15 15.64
CA LYS A 62 -13.57 3.50 15.29
C LYS A 62 -13.40 2.53 14.13
N GLN A 63 -12.65 2.92 13.10
CA GLN A 63 -12.31 2.05 11.96
C GLN A 63 -11.10 1.16 12.24
N GLN A 64 -10.43 1.35 13.39
CA GLN A 64 -9.17 0.67 13.72
C GLN A 64 -8.08 0.89 12.66
N LYS A 65 -8.08 2.07 12.04
CA LYS A 65 -7.19 2.44 10.95
C LYS A 65 -6.20 3.51 11.39
N ALA A 66 -4.92 3.30 11.08
CA ALA A 66 -3.89 4.31 11.23
C ALA A 66 -3.22 4.53 9.87
N THR A 67 -3.17 5.78 9.42
CA THR A 67 -2.56 6.15 8.13
C THR A 67 -1.41 7.11 8.39
N VAL A 68 -0.26 6.79 7.82
CA VAL A 68 0.96 7.60 7.93
C VAL A 68 1.35 8.10 6.55
N TYR A 69 1.47 9.41 6.41
CA TYR A 69 1.95 10.08 5.20
C TYR A 69 3.37 10.57 5.43
N GLY A 70 4.28 10.28 4.51
CA GLY A 70 5.63 10.79 4.65
C GLY A 70 6.68 9.97 3.89
N PHE A 71 7.94 10.31 4.16
CA PHE A 71 9.10 9.59 3.63
C PHE A 71 9.45 8.40 4.52
N VAL A 72 8.50 7.48 4.68
CA VAL A 72 8.62 6.34 5.59
C VAL A 72 8.49 5.01 4.84
N ASP A 73 9.18 4.00 5.35
CA ASP A 73 9.06 2.63 4.86
C ASP A 73 7.93 1.91 5.60
N ALA A 74 7.07 1.18 4.89
CA ALA A 74 5.98 0.41 5.48
C ALA A 74 6.45 -0.55 6.59
N LYS A 75 7.61 -1.19 6.40
CA LYS A 75 8.21 -2.09 7.40
C LYS A 75 8.58 -1.37 8.70
N LYS A 76 9.05 -0.12 8.62
CA LYS A 76 9.39 0.69 9.81
C LYS A 76 8.13 1.13 10.56
N VAL A 77 7.11 1.58 9.82
CA VAL A 77 5.83 1.98 10.39
C VAL A 77 5.16 0.80 11.12
N LEU A 78 5.17 -0.38 10.48
CA LEU A 78 4.62 -1.61 11.06
C LEU A 78 5.35 -1.99 12.36
N LYS A 79 6.69 -2.00 12.36
CA LYS A 79 7.49 -2.30 13.57
C LYS A 79 7.24 -1.31 14.70
N ALA A 80 7.15 -0.01 14.40
CA ALA A 80 6.87 1.02 15.40
C ALA A 80 5.47 0.88 16.00
N ALA A 81 4.47 0.56 15.18
CA ALA A 81 3.13 0.29 15.66
C ALA A 81 3.06 -0.99 16.50
N GLN A 82 3.78 -2.07 16.13
CA GLN A 82 3.89 -3.30 16.91
C GLN A 82 4.57 -3.09 18.27
N ALA A 83 5.53 -2.16 18.35
CA ALA A 83 6.20 -1.81 19.62
C ALA A 83 5.23 -1.27 20.69
N THR A 84 4.03 -0.81 20.30
CA THR A 84 2.97 -0.43 21.26
C THR A 84 2.30 -1.62 21.96
N GLY A 85 2.65 -2.87 21.59
CA GLY A 85 2.05 -4.11 22.13
C GLY A 85 0.67 -4.42 21.56
N LYS A 86 0.20 -3.70 20.55
CA LYS A 86 -1.08 -3.95 19.89
C LYS A 86 -0.91 -4.86 18.68
N LYS A 87 -1.98 -5.60 18.32
CA LYS A 87 -2.01 -6.37 17.09
C LYS A 87 -2.10 -5.40 15.91
N VAL A 88 -1.11 -5.46 15.03
CA VAL A 88 -0.99 -4.57 13.87
C VAL A 88 -0.85 -5.41 12.62
N GLU A 89 -1.67 -5.10 11.63
CA GLU A 89 -1.68 -5.73 10.31
C GLU A 89 -1.69 -4.63 9.25
N PRO A 90 -1.16 -4.86 8.04
CA PRO A 90 -1.36 -3.94 6.94
C PRO A 90 -2.86 -3.79 6.67
N TRP A 91 -3.28 -2.60 6.23
CA TRP A 91 -4.70 -2.35 5.93
C TRP A 91 -5.15 -3.22 4.76
N PRO A 92 -6.12 -4.12 4.96
CA PRO A 92 -6.48 -5.12 3.98
C PRO A 92 -7.50 -4.65 2.93
N TYR A 93 -8.06 -3.45 3.09
CA TYR A 93 -9.15 -2.96 2.26
C TYR A 93 -8.69 -1.92 1.25
N MET A 94 -9.32 -1.94 0.07
CA MET A 94 -9.13 -0.94 -0.98
C MET A 94 -10.49 -0.54 -1.58
N PRO A 95 -10.59 0.63 -2.24
CA PRO A 95 -11.83 1.04 -2.90
C PRO A 95 -12.28 0.00 -3.92
N TYR A 96 -13.59 -0.31 -3.94
CA TYR A 96 -14.17 -1.29 -4.86
C TYR A 96 -13.98 -0.90 -6.34
N GLU A 97 -13.87 0.40 -6.61
CA GLU A 97 -13.65 0.94 -7.97
C GLU A 97 -12.32 0.51 -8.59
N LEU A 98 -11.35 0.12 -7.77
CA LEU A 98 -10.02 -0.31 -8.21
C LEU A 98 -9.94 -1.82 -8.49
N ILE A 99 -11.03 -2.56 -8.28
CA ILE A 99 -11.07 -4.01 -8.46
C ILE A 99 -12.11 -4.35 -9.50
N ALA A 100 -11.74 -5.13 -10.50
CA ALA A 100 -12.63 -5.55 -11.58
C ALA A 100 -13.81 -6.38 -11.08
N HIS A 101 -13.56 -7.28 -10.11
CA HIS A 101 -14.58 -8.18 -9.56
C HIS A 101 -14.73 -8.02 -8.05
N PRO A 102 -15.40 -6.95 -7.57
CA PRO A 102 -15.52 -6.66 -6.15
C PRO A 102 -16.34 -7.69 -5.36
N TYR A 103 -17.16 -8.49 -6.04
CA TYR A 103 -18.02 -9.53 -5.45
C TYR A 103 -17.44 -10.94 -5.56
N ALA A 104 -16.22 -11.09 -6.08
CA ALA A 104 -15.57 -12.39 -6.18
C ALA A 104 -15.36 -13.04 -4.80
N PRO A 105 -15.37 -14.37 -4.70
CA PRO A 105 -15.06 -15.06 -3.47
C PRO A 105 -13.69 -14.66 -2.93
N GLY A 106 -13.63 -14.27 -1.64
CA GLY A 106 -12.41 -13.81 -1.00
C GLY A 106 -12.15 -12.30 -1.07
N VAL A 107 -12.80 -11.57 -1.99
CA VAL A 107 -12.74 -10.10 -2.12
C VAL A 107 -13.84 -9.44 -1.31
N TYR A 108 -15.05 -9.95 -1.40
CA TYR A 108 -16.18 -9.44 -0.64
C TYR A 108 -16.07 -9.80 0.84
N ASP A 109 -16.08 -8.80 1.71
CA ASP A 109 -16.09 -8.98 3.16
C ASP A 109 -17.24 -8.16 3.77
N LYS A 110 -18.20 -8.86 4.41
CA LYS A 110 -19.35 -8.22 5.10
C LYS A 110 -18.93 -7.25 6.21
N LYS A 111 -17.70 -7.40 6.73
CA LYS A 111 -17.15 -6.54 7.80
C LYS A 111 -16.35 -5.36 7.26
N ALA A 112 -16.19 -5.26 5.94
CA ALA A 112 -15.51 -4.13 5.33
C ALA A 112 -16.34 -2.85 5.53
N PRO A 113 -15.70 -1.69 5.72
CA PRO A 113 -16.38 -0.41 5.67
C PRO A 113 -17.07 -0.20 4.31
N ALA A 114 -18.09 0.68 4.27
CA ALA A 114 -18.80 0.97 3.04
C ALA A 114 -17.84 1.40 1.91
N ASN A 115 -18.10 0.96 0.70
CA ASN A 115 -17.30 1.21 -0.51
C ASN A 115 -15.87 0.66 -0.50
N LEU A 116 -15.57 -0.26 0.41
CA LEU A 116 -14.28 -0.93 0.49
C LEU A 116 -14.44 -2.44 0.38
N VAL A 117 -13.49 -3.07 -0.31
CA VAL A 117 -13.39 -4.52 -0.45
C VAL A 117 -12.00 -4.98 -0.06
N ARG A 118 -11.83 -6.28 0.19
CA ARG A 118 -10.52 -6.82 0.55
C ARG A 118 -9.60 -6.74 -0.67
N GLY A 119 -8.41 -6.16 -0.48
CA GLY A 119 -7.37 -6.17 -1.49
C GLY A 119 -6.88 -7.60 -1.73
N THR A 120 -6.77 -7.97 -2.99
CA THR A 120 -6.19 -9.25 -3.40
C THR A 120 -5.08 -8.99 -4.40
N ASN A 121 -4.02 -9.80 -4.31
CA ASN A 121 -2.92 -9.79 -5.27
C ASN A 121 -3.13 -10.82 -6.39
N GLU A 122 -4.30 -11.49 -6.41
CA GLU A 122 -4.60 -12.45 -7.46
C GLU A 122 -4.93 -11.70 -8.77
N PRO A 123 -4.15 -11.91 -9.84
CA PRO A 123 -4.30 -11.18 -11.09
C PRO A 123 -5.67 -11.38 -11.75
N GLY A 124 -6.27 -12.56 -11.57
CA GLY A 124 -7.60 -12.86 -12.13
C GLY A 124 -8.76 -12.11 -11.46
N VAL A 125 -8.53 -11.46 -10.32
CA VAL A 125 -9.55 -10.68 -9.60
C VAL A 125 -9.26 -9.19 -9.69
N ALA A 126 -7.99 -8.81 -9.81
CA ALA A 126 -7.56 -7.42 -9.90
C ALA A 126 -7.69 -6.82 -11.31
N THR A 127 -7.69 -7.66 -12.35
CA THR A 127 -7.80 -7.23 -13.75
C THR A 127 -8.96 -7.94 -14.41
N LEU A 128 -9.68 -7.23 -15.28
CA LEU A 128 -10.67 -7.84 -16.17
C LEU A 128 -9.97 -8.85 -17.08
N ASN A 129 -10.58 -10.02 -17.27
CA ASN A 129 -10.15 -10.94 -18.30
C ASN A 129 -10.40 -10.29 -19.68
N PRO A 130 -9.55 -10.54 -20.70
CA PRO A 130 -9.74 -9.96 -22.03
C PRO A 130 -11.13 -10.20 -22.63
N ALA A 131 -11.75 -11.33 -22.32
CA ALA A 131 -13.11 -11.64 -22.74
C ALA A 131 -14.17 -10.76 -22.06
N GLU A 132 -13.99 -10.48 -20.77
CA GLU A 132 -14.92 -9.63 -19.99
C GLU A 132 -14.76 -8.17 -20.35
N GLU A 133 -13.54 -7.72 -20.66
CA GLU A 133 -13.29 -6.41 -21.20
C GLU A 133 -13.98 -6.23 -22.56
N GLN A 134 -13.93 -7.26 -23.41
CA GLN A 134 -14.63 -7.26 -24.69
C GLN A 134 -16.14 -7.18 -24.52
N TYR A 135 -16.73 -7.92 -23.57
CA TYR A 135 -18.16 -7.83 -23.28
C TYR A 135 -18.56 -6.45 -22.73
N SER A 136 -17.77 -5.85 -21.85
CA SER A 136 -18.06 -4.51 -21.33
C SER A 136 -18.01 -3.45 -22.44
N LEU A 137 -17.08 -3.57 -23.38
CA LEU A 137 -16.98 -2.70 -24.54
C LEU A 137 -18.14 -2.88 -25.53
N MET A 138 -18.70 -4.09 -25.64
CA MET A 138 -19.86 -4.34 -26.51
C MET A 138 -21.11 -3.59 -26.05
N PHE A 139 -21.24 -3.33 -24.75
CA PHE A 139 -22.41 -2.64 -24.16
C PHE A 139 -22.07 -1.21 -23.70
N SER A 140 -20.91 -0.68 -24.06
CA SER A 140 -20.50 0.68 -23.76
C SER A 140 -21.25 1.68 -24.62
N ASP A 141 -21.69 2.79 -24.04
CA ASP A 141 -22.31 3.92 -24.74
C ASP A 141 -21.37 4.55 -25.80
N ASP A 142 -20.06 4.36 -25.65
CA ASP A 142 -19.04 4.83 -26.58
C ASP A 142 -18.90 3.96 -27.83
N ASN A 143 -19.57 2.79 -27.87
CA ASN A 143 -19.52 1.88 -29.02
C ASN A 143 -20.75 2.05 -29.93
N PRO A 144 -20.64 2.78 -31.06
CA PRO A 144 -21.76 3.02 -31.96
C PRO A 144 -22.31 1.78 -32.67
N HIS A 145 -21.59 0.66 -32.61
CA HIS A 145 -21.94 -0.61 -33.20
C HIS A 145 -22.48 -1.64 -32.20
N ALA A 146 -22.60 -1.28 -30.91
CA ALA A 146 -23.06 -2.17 -29.87
C ALA A 146 -24.51 -2.67 -30.04
N CYS A 147 -25.36 -1.87 -30.69
CA CYS A 147 -26.74 -2.20 -30.99
C CYS A 147 -26.99 -2.29 -32.51
N SER A 148 -26.48 -3.31 -33.17
CA SER A 148 -26.87 -3.67 -34.53
C SER A 148 -28.01 -4.66 -34.47
N ILE A 149 -29.25 -4.17 -34.59
CA ILE A 149 -30.43 -5.02 -34.82
C ILE A 149 -30.40 -5.41 -36.28
N MET A 150 -30.14 -6.67 -36.56
CA MET A 150 -30.38 -7.25 -37.89
C MET A 150 -31.83 -7.68 -38.03
#